data_26bc239f13f65e03dea050c700ff1a78
#
_entry.id   26bc239f13f65e03dea050c700ff1a78
#
_cell.length_a   1.000
_cell.length_b   1.000
_cell.length_c   1.000
_cell.angle_alpha   90.00
_cell.angle_beta   90.00
_cell.angle_gamma   90.00
#
_symmetry.space_group_name_H-M   'P 1'
#
loop_
_entity.id
_entity.type
_entity.pdbx_description
1 polymer ?
#
loop_
_entity_poly.entity_id
_entity_poly.type
_entity_poly.pdbx_seq_one_letter_code
_entity_poly.pdbx_strand_id
1 'polypeptide(L)'
;MVLLSKSLSGGHVPVGAVLTRKSIFDKIFNQMDRAVVHGSTFSKNDLAMAAGIATLDVMESEKLIDAAAKRGAELRLALTRMVPGYELLKEVRGKGLMIGIEFGPPKSLRLRASWNVLEAANKGLFCQLITVPLFKDHKILTQVAGHGSHTIKLLPPLTITEEDCSWIERAFDDVIAGSHKVPGAIWSLGKTLVDNAVRRSA
;
A
#
# COMPACT_ATOMS: atom_id res chain seq x y z
N MET A 1 18.20 14.86 -9.58
CA MET A 1 17.33 15.47 -8.56
C MET A 1 16.50 14.35 -7.94
N VAL A 2 16.41 14.30 -6.60
CA VAL A 2 15.62 13.33 -5.85
C VAL A 2 14.70 14.09 -4.90
N LEU A 3 13.42 13.71 -4.87
CA LEU A 3 12.43 14.26 -3.95
C LEU A 3 12.12 13.21 -2.88
N LEU A 4 12.25 13.58 -1.63
CA LEU A 4 11.92 12.76 -0.47
C LEU A 4 10.84 13.44 0.36
N SER A 5 9.92 12.66 0.91
CA SER A 5 8.86 13.17 1.79
C SER A 5 8.19 12.03 2.57
N LYS A 6 7.04 12.31 3.17
CA LYS A 6 6.18 11.35 3.88
C LYS A 6 6.91 10.66 5.04
N SER A 7 7.32 9.40 4.89
CA SER A 7 8.02 8.64 5.95
C SER A 7 9.44 9.11 6.27
N LEU A 8 9.92 10.21 5.67
CA LEU A 8 11.26 10.74 5.95
C LEU A 8 11.50 11.09 7.43
N SER A 9 10.43 11.36 8.18
CA SER A 9 10.45 11.60 9.63
C SER A 9 9.93 10.42 10.46
N GLY A 10 9.93 9.20 9.92
CA GLY A 10 9.24 8.07 10.57
C GLY A 10 7.71 8.22 10.60
N GLY A 11 7.16 9.22 9.90
CA GLY A 11 5.72 9.51 9.89
C GLY A 11 5.24 10.44 11.02
N HIS A 12 6.12 10.90 11.88
CA HIS A 12 5.77 11.71 13.07
C HIS A 12 5.52 13.19 12.75
N VAL A 13 6.32 13.78 11.85
CA VAL A 13 6.24 15.20 11.52
C VAL A 13 6.27 15.38 9.99
N PRO A 14 5.42 16.25 9.42
CA PRO A 14 5.51 16.58 8.00
C PRO A 14 6.88 17.11 7.63
N VAL A 15 7.56 16.45 6.70
CA VAL A 15 8.88 16.83 6.21
C VAL A 15 9.04 16.45 4.73
N GLY A 16 9.77 17.25 4.00
CA GLY A 16 10.18 16.99 2.64
C GLY A 16 11.58 17.51 2.37
N ALA A 17 12.29 16.84 1.49
CA ALA A 17 13.63 17.24 1.07
C ALA A 17 13.79 17.13 -0.44
N VAL A 18 14.59 18.01 -1.00
CA VAL A 18 15.03 17.98 -2.40
C VAL A 18 16.54 17.83 -2.40
N LEU A 19 17.00 16.71 -2.94
CA LEU A 19 18.43 16.44 -3.17
C LEU A 19 18.77 16.77 -4.61
N THR A 20 19.71 17.65 -4.84
CA THR A 20 20.09 18.06 -6.19
C THR A 20 21.60 18.31 -6.31
N ARG A 21 22.10 18.30 -7.53
CA ARG A 21 23.50 18.66 -7.79
C ARG A 21 23.69 20.17 -7.56
N LYS A 22 24.87 20.56 -7.05
CA LYS A 22 25.23 21.98 -6.84
C LYS A 22 25.05 22.80 -8.11
N SER A 23 25.41 22.26 -9.26
CA SER A 23 25.26 22.94 -10.55
C SER A 23 23.80 23.27 -10.94
N ILE A 24 22.83 22.55 -10.42
CA ILE A 24 21.40 22.84 -10.60
C ILE A 24 20.95 23.86 -9.56
N PHE A 25 21.36 23.67 -8.31
CA PHE A 25 21.07 24.60 -7.21
C PHE A 25 21.55 26.01 -7.53
N ASP A 26 22.79 26.16 -7.98
CA ASP A 26 23.40 27.45 -8.31
C ASP A 26 22.71 28.19 -9.47
N LYS A 27 21.98 27.50 -10.33
CA LYS A 27 21.19 28.14 -11.40
C LYS A 27 19.92 28.80 -10.87
N ILE A 28 19.45 28.39 -9.72
CA ILE A 28 18.22 28.89 -9.09
C ILE A 28 18.58 29.94 -8.04
N PHE A 29 19.51 29.61 -7.15
CA PHE A 29 19.93 30.46 -6.01
C PHE A 29 21.26 31.15 -6.34
N ASN A 30 21.29 31.98 -7.38
CA ASN A 30 22.52 32.56 -7.92
C ASN A 30 22.65 34.08 -7.69
N GLN A 31 21.64 34.72 -7.12
CA GLN A 31 21.60 36.15 -6.87
C GLN A 31 20.82 36.45 -5.58
N MET A 32 21.04 37.64 -5.00
CA MET A 32 20.39 38.01 -3.74
C MET A 32 18.86 38.09 -3.85
N ASP A 33 18.35 38.56 -4.97
CA ASP A 33 16.92 38.60 -5.29
C ASP A 33 16.29 37.23 -5.46
N ARG A 34 17.09 36.19 -5.63
CA ARG A 34 16.71 34.77 -5.74
C ARG A 34 17.08 33.94 -4.52
N ALA A 35 17.43 34.58 -3.40
CA ALA A 35 17.78 33.87 -2.19
C ALA A 35 16.58 33.11 -1.56
N VAL A 36 15.35 33.56 -1.82
CA VAL A 36 14.12 32.93 -1.31
C VAL A 36 13.12 32.76 -2.45
N VAL A 37 13.40 31.84 -3.38
CA VAL A 37 12.49 31.55 -4.50
C VAL A 37 11.52 30.38 -4.20
N HIS A 38 11.80 29.63 -3.15
CA HIS A 38 10.99 28.50 -2.71
C HIS A 38 11.10 28.29 -1.21
N GLY A 39 9.97 28.22 -0.54
CA GLY A 39 9.88 28.00 0.88
C GLY A 39 8.45 28.02 1.39
N SER A 40 8.27 27.71 2.64
CA SER A 40 7.02 27.84 3.38
C SER A 40 7.31 28.29 4.82
N THR A 41 6.28 28.73 5.53
CA THR A 41 6.39 29.11 6.95
C THR A 41 7.01 28.01 7.82
N PHE A 42 6.73 26.74 7.46
CA PHE A 42 7.24 25.58 8.19
C PHE A 42 8.52 24.96 7.59
N SER A 43 9.12 25.60 6.58
CA SER A 43 10.40 25.16 6.04
C SER A 43 11.49 25.21 7.10
N LYS A 44 12.36 24.19 7.13
CA LYS A 44 13.48 24.08 8.07
C LYS A 44 13.02 24.08 9.54
N ASN A 45 11.84 23.53 9.80
CA ASN A 45 11.32 23.36 11.15
C ASN A 45 12.24 22.41 11.93
N ASP A 46 12.75 22.85 13.09
CA ASP A 46 13.73 22.11 13.89
C ASP A 46 13.22 20.74 14.32
N LEU A 47 11.94 20.64 14.70
CA LEU A 47 11.32 19.37 15.07
C LEU A 47 11.32 18.40 13.89
N ALA A 48 10.97 18.87 12.68
CA ALA A 48 10.98 18.06 11.47
C ALA A 48 12.40 17.63 11.08
N MET A 49 13.39 18.49 11.26
CA MET A 49 14.80 18.16 11.01
C MET A 49 15.31 17.12 12.00
N ALA A 50 15.04 17.29 13.28
CA ALA A 50 15.41 16.34 14.32
C ALA A 50 14.76 14.95 14.10
N ALA A 51 13.45 14.92 13.79
CA ALA A 51 12.74 13.67 13.48
C ALA A 51 13.29 12.99 12.22
N GLY A 52 13.64 13.76 11.19
CA GLY A 52 14.24 13.24 9.96
C GLY A 52 15.61 12.61 10.21
N ILE A 53 16.48 13.29 10.95
CA ILE A 53 17.81 12.80 11.33
C ILE A 53 17.67 11.52 12.15
N ALA A 54 16.86 11.51 13.20
CA ALA A 54 16.63 10.33 14.03
C ALA A 54 16.10 9.13 13.21
N THR A 55 15.24 9.40 12.24
CA THR A 55 14.75 8.34 11.33
C THR A 55 15.87 7.72 10.50
N LEU A 56 16.77 8.55 9.96
CA LEU A 56 17.92 8.06 9.19
C LEU A 56 18.90 7.26 10.06
N ASP A 57 19.16 7.73 11.27
CA ASP A 57 20.02 7.05 12.24
C ASP A 57 19.47 5.66 12.62
N VAL A 58 18.15 5.54 12.85
CA VAL A 58 17.48 4.27 13.11
C VAL A 58 17.54 3.35 11.88
N MET A 59 17.30 3.89 10.68
CA MET A 59 17.37 3.10 9.46
C MET A 59 18.75 2.48 9.25
N GLU A 60 19.82 3.21 9.59
CA GLU A 60 21.20 2.74 9.48
C GLU A 60 21.54 1.74 10.61
N SER A 61 21.30 2.12 11.87
CA SER A 61 21.66 1.30 13.04
C SER A 61 20.92 -0.03 13.09
N GLU A 62 19.65 -0.06 12.70
CA GLU A 62 18.84 -1.28 12.64
C GLU A 62 18.89 -1.99 11.27
N LYS A 63 19.68 -1.50 10.32
CA LYS A 63 19.83 -2.07 8.96
C LYS A 63 18.49 -2.30 8.25
N LEU A 64 17.58 -1.35 8.38
CA LEU A 64 16.20 -1.51 7.91
C LEU A 64 16.10 -1.65 6.39
N ILE A 65 17.06 -1.14 5.62
CA ILE A 65 17.10 -1.28 4.15
C ILE A 65 17.30 -2.75 3.78
N ASP A 66 18.26 -3.43 4.41
CA ASP A 66 18.54 -4.85 4.17
C ASP A 66 17.40 -5.73 4.68
N ALA A 67 16.86 -5.41 5.85
CA ALA A 67 15.70 -6.10 6.42
C ALA A 67 14.48 -5.99 5.49
N ALA A 68 14.18 -4.81 4.97
CA ALA A 68 13.09 -4.58 4.02
C ALA A 68 13.30 -5.35 2.70
N ALA A 69 14.52 -5.41 2.20
CA ALA A 69 14.84 -6.17 1.00
C ALA A 69 14.61 -7.67 1.21
N LYS A 70 15.12 -8.23 2.32
CA LYS A 70 14.98 -9.65 2.67
C LYS A 70 13.51 -10.02 2.90
N ARG A 71 12.85 -9.37 3.87
CA ARG A 71 11.46 -9.67 4.23
C ARG A 71 10.48 -9.42 3.10
N GLY A 72 10.72 -8.37 2.31
CA GLY A 72 9.91 -8.08 1.13
C GLY A 72 10.04 -9.15 0.05
N ALA A 73 11.24 -9.71 -0.16
CA ALA A 73 11.44 -10.83 -1.08
C ALA A 73 10.74 -12.11 -0.60
N GLU A 74 10.85 -12.43 0.69
CA GLU A 74 10.21 -13.59 1.32
C GLU A 74 8.68 -13.49 1.24
N LEU A 75 8.09 -12.37 1.67
CA LEU A 75 6.66 -12.14 1.63
C LEU A 75 6.11 -12.15 0.19
N ARG A 76 6.81 -11.50 -0.74
CA ARG A 76 6.42 -11.51 -2.15
C ARG A 76 6.47 -12.93 -2.73
N LEU A 77 7.47 -13.74 -2.37
CA LEU A 77 7.55 -15.13 -2.81
C LEU A 77 6.40 -15.97 -2.24
N ALA A 78 6.07 -15.81 -0.96
CA ALA A 78 4.96 -16.49 -0.31
C ALA A 78 3.63 -16.18 -1.01
N LEU A 79 3.34 -14.90 -1.24
CA LEU A 79 2.14 -14.46 -1.95
C LEU A 79 2.13 -14.92 -3.43
N THR A 80 3.29 -14.95 -4.10
CA THR A 80 3.40 -15.43 -5.50
C THR A 80 3.06 -16.93 -5.62
N ARG A 81 3.38 -17.73 -4.60
CA ARG A 81 3.03 -19.16 -4.58
C ARG A 81 1.51 -19.42 -4.59
N MET A 82 0.71 -18.46 -4.20
CA MET A 82 -0.74 -18.55 -4.22
C MET A 82 -1.32 -18.38 -5.63
N VAL A 83 -0.61 -17.71 -6.55
CA VAL A 83 -1.11 -17.38 -7.90
C VAL A 83 -1.65 -18.59 -8.66
N PRO A 84 -0.97 -19.76 -8.70
CA PRO A 84 -1.50 -20.94 -9.41
C PRO A 84 -2.78 -21.51 -8.80
N GLY A 85 -3.01 -21.30 -7.52
CA GLY A 85 -4.16 -21.84 -6.76
C GLY A 85 -5.43 -21.00 -6.87
N TYR A 86 -5.33 -19.74 -7.29
CA TYR A 86 -6.45 -18.79 -7.25
C TYR A 86 -6.67 -18.08 -8.59
N GLU A 87 -7.77 -18.40 -9.27
CA GLU A 87 -8.09 -17.85 -10.60
C GLU A 87 -8.20 -16.31 -10.65
N LEU A 88 -8.60 -15.70 -9.53
CA LEU A 88 -8.77 -14.25 -9.41
C LEU A 88 -7.45 -13.52 -9.18
N LEU A 89 -6.45 -14.20 -8.61
CA LEU A 89 -5.12 -13.65 -8.38
C LEU A 89 -4.27 -13.81 -9.66
N LYS A 90 -3.70 -12.70 -10.16
CA LYS A 90 -2.97 -12.69 -11.44
C LYS A 90 -1.47 -12.57 -11.27
N GLU A 91 -1.04 -11.63 -10.47
CA GLU A 91 0.36 -11.31 -10.30
C GLU A 91 0.64 -10.75 -8.92
N VAL A 92 1.85 -11.05 -8.41
CA VAL A 92 2.41 -10.38 -7.24
C VAL A 92 3.75 -9.79 -7.65
N ARG A 93 3.87 -8.47 -7.59
CA ARG A 93 5.08 -7.74 -7.98
C ARG A 93 5.47 -6.71 -6.94
N GLY A 94 6.71 -6.25 -6.99
CA GLY A 94 7.17 -5.22 -6.06
C GLY A 94 8.67 -5.19 -5.88
N LYS A 95 9.11 -4.26 -5.03
CA LYS A 95 10.50 -4.11 -4.60
C LYS A 95 10.54 -3.85 -3.09
N GLY A 96 11.34 -4.61 -2.37
CA GLY A 96 11.32 -4.59 -0.90
C GLY A 96 9.91 -4.83 -0.39
N LEU A 97 9.50 -4.05 0.58
CA LEU A 97 8.17 -4.12 1.19
C LEU A 97 7.06 -3.37 0.41
N MET A 98 7.39 -2.76 -0.72
CA MET A 98 6.37 -2.20 -1.59
C MET A 98 5.87 -3.28 -2.55
N ILE A 99 4.74 -3.90 -2.24
CA ILE A 99 4.19 -5.05 -2.94
C ILE A 99 2.82 -4.70 -3.52
N GLY A 100 2.62 -5.02 -4.81
CA GLY A 100 1.35 -4.95 -5.50
C GLY A 100 0.83 -6.35 -5.77
N ILE A 101 -0.43 -6.57 -5.42
CA ILE A 101 -1.15 -7.84 -5.58
C ILE A 101 -2.26 -7.57 -6.59
N GLU A 102 -2.11 -8.09 -7.79
CA GLU A 102 -3.02 -7.83 -8.91
C GLU A 102 -4.08 -8.91 -9.04
N PHE A 103 -5.33 -8.47 -9.12
CA PHE A 103 -6.49 -9.31 -9.38
C PHE A 103 -7.03 -9.09 -10.79
N GLY A 104 -7.76 -10.06 -11.31
CA GLY A 104 -8.32 -9.95 -12.66
C GLY A 104 -9.38 -10.99 -12.94
N PRO A 105 -10.01 -10.92 -14.15
CA PRO A 105 -11.12 -11.79 -14.52
C PRO A 105 -10.69 -13.27 -14.49
N PRO A 106 -11.48 -14.14 -13.83
CA PRO A 106 -11.21 -15.57 -13.76
C PRO A 106 -11.54 -16.29 -15.06
N LYS A 107 -11.05 -17.52 -15.20
CA LYS A 107 -11.33 -18.38 -16.37
C LYS A 107 -12.68 -19.08 -16.24
N SER A 108 -13.03 -19.55 -15.05
CA SER A 108 -14.28 -20.27 -14.81
C SER A 108 -15.51 -19.37 -14.98
N LEU A 109 -16.54 -19.86 -15.64
CA LEU A 109 -17.77 -19.13 -15.95
C LEU A 109 -18.47 -18.64 -14.68
N ARG A 110 -18.45 -19.44 -13.62
CA ARG A 110 -19.08 -19.12 -12.34
C ARG A 110 -18.47 -17.87 -11.70
N LEU A 111 -17.15 -17.83 -11.57
CA LEU A 111 -16.45 -16.69 -10.97
C LEU A 111 -16.47 -15.48 -11.92
N ARG A 112 -16.43 -15.71 -13.24
CA ARG A 112 -16.50 -14.65 -14.25
C ARG A 112 -17.82 -13.90 -14.21
N ALA A 113 -18.94 -14.60 -14.03
CA ALA A 113 -20.24 -13.94 -13.86
C ALA A 113 -20.25 -12.99 -12.67
N SER A 114 -19.72 -13.43 -11.53
CA SER A 114 -19.60 -12.63 -10.32
C SER A 114 -18.65 -11.44 -10.50
N TRP A 115 -17.51 -11.64 -11.15
CA TRP A 115 -16.58 -10.58 -11.50
C TRP A 115 -17.26 -9.50 -12.35
N ASN A 116 -17.96 -9.91 -13.42
CA ASN A 116 -18.62 -8.99 -14.33
C ASN A 116 -19.73 -8.16 -13.63
N VAL A 117 -20.49 -8.75 -12.70
CA VAL A 117 -21.50 -8.04 -11.91
C VAL A 117 -20.84 -6.93 -11.06
N LEU A 118 -19.72 -7.22 -10.40
CA LEU A 118 -19.01 -6.23 -9.59
C LEU A 118 -18.41 -5.11 -10.43
N GLU A 119 -17.80 -5.46 -11.55
CA GLU A 119 -17.19 -4.49 -12.47
C GLU A 119 -18.25 -3.60 -13.16
N ALA A 120 -19.42 -4.14 -13.48
CA ALA A 120 -20.53 -3.36 -14.02
C ALA A 120 -21.12 -2.40 -12.98
N ALA A 121 -21.13 -2.78 -11.70
CA ALA A 121 -21.57 -1.91 -10.62
C ALA A 121 -20.57 -0.77 -10.34
N ASN A 122 -19.30 -1.09 -10.26
CA ASN A 122 -18.22 -0.11 -10.14
C ASN A 122 -16.86 -0.77 -10.44
N LYS A 123 -16.10 -0.18 -11.34
CA LYS A 123 -14.76 -0.67 -11.70
C LYS A 123 -13.85 -0.68 -10.49
N GLY A 124 -13.22 -1.85 -10.23
CA GLY A 124 -12.36 -2.06 -9.06
C GLY A 124 -13.09 -2.41 -7.76
N LEU A 125 -14.43 -2.54 -7.79
CA LEU A 125 -15.22 -2.93 -6.61
C LEU A 125 -14.82 -4.32 -6.09
N PHE A 126 -14.33 -5.21 -6.97
CA PHE A 126 -13.82 -6.52 -6.58
C PHE A 126 -12.79 -6.43 -5.45
N CYS A 127 -11.88 -5.45 -5.49
CA CYS A 127 -10.85 -5.30 -4.46
C CYS A 127 -11.43 -5.08 -3.05
N GLN A 128 -12.67 -4.60 -2.93
CA GLN A 128 -13.34 -4.47 -1.63
C GLN A 128 -13.68 -5.84 -1.02
N LEU A 129 -13.87 -6.87 -1.85
CA LEU A 129 -14.04 -8.25 -1.35
C LEU A 129 -12.78 -8.78 -0.64
N ILE A 130 -11.64 -8.18 -0.89
CA ILE A 130 -10.36 -8.53 -0.28
C ILE A 130 -10.03 -7.57 0.86
N THR A 131 -10.06 -6.24 0.61
CA THR A 131 -9.60 -5.26 1.61
C THR A 131 -10.52 -5.19 2.83
N VAL A 132 -11.84 -5.38 2.66
CA VAL A 132 -12.78 -5.31 3.78
C VAL A 132 -12.63 -6.48 4.76
N PRO A 133 -12.56 -7.76 4.34
CA PRO A 133 -12.27 -8.87 5.25
C PRO A 133 -10.86 -8.77 5.86
N LEU A 134 -9.83 -8.40 5.08
CA LEU A 134 -8.49 -8.18 5.64
C LEU A 134 -8.53 -7.22 6.84
N PHE A 135 -9.29 -6.15 6.74
CA PHE A 135 -9.43 -5.20 7.84
C PHE A 135 -10.32 -5.72 8.98
N LYS A 136 -11.51 -6.25 8.67
CA LYS A 136 -12.49 -6.67 9.68
C LYS A 136 -12.04 -7.88 10.48
N ASP A 137 -11.57 -8.90 9.76
CA ASP A 137 -11.35 -10.22 10.35
C ASP A 137 -9.89 -10.41 10.75
N HIS A 138 -8.96 -9.88 9.93
CA HIS A 138 -7.51 -10.03 10.15
C HIS A 138 -6.81 -8.78 10.67
N LYS A 139 -7.50 -7.64 10.84
CA LYS A 139 -6.93 -6.37 11.33
C LYS A 139 -5.80 -5.80 10.46
N ILE A 140 -5.78 -6.16 9.18
CA ILE A 140 -4.80 -5.68 8.21
C ILE A 140 -5.41 -4.51 7.41
N LEU A 141 -4.91 -3.30 7.65
CA LEU A 141 -5.28 -2.13 6.89
C LEU A 141 -4.46 -2.05 5.61
N THR A 142 -5.12 -2.18 4.48
CA THR A 142 -4.52 -2.04 3.16
C THR A 142 -5.45 -1.27 2.23
N GLN A 143 -4.99 -0.93 1.03
CA GLN A 143 -5.79 -0.14 0.10
C GLN A 143 -5.52 -0.50 -1.37
N VAL A 144 -6.49 -0.18 -2.20
CA VAL A 144 -6.37 -0.28 -3.66
C VAL A 144 -5.36 0.75 -4.18
N ALA A 145 -4.56 0.39 -5.17
CA ALA A 145 -3.46 1.21 -5.68
C ALA A 145 -3.92 2.51 -6.35
N GLY A 146 -5.14 2.56 -6.85
CA GLY A 146 -5.72 3.75 -7.49
C GLY A 146 -7.20 3.57 -7.84
N HIS A 147 -7.83 4.63 -8.33
CA HIS A 147 -9.23 4.59 -8.76
C HIS A 147 -9.41 3.58 -9.90
N GLY A 148 -10.41 2.72 -9.79
CA GLY A 148 -10.70 1.68 -10.78
C GLY A 148 -9.58 0.64 -10.97
N SER A 149 -8.61 0.58 -10.06
CA SER A 149 -7.51 -0.38 -10.09
C SER A 149 -7.91 -1.72 -9.48
N HIS A 150 -7.39 -2.79 -10.05
CA HIS A 150 -7.52 -4.15 -9.50
C HIS A 150 -6.28 -4.60 -8.72
N THR A 151 -5.41 -3.68 -8.37
CA THR A 151 -4.19 -3.95 -7.60
C THR A 151 -4.36 -3.46 -6.17
N ILE A 152 -4.18 -4.35 -5.22
CA ILE A 152 -4.04 -4.02 -3.81
C ILE A 152 -2.57 -3.77 -3.52
N LYS A 153 -2.26 -2.64 -2.88
CA LYS A 153 -0.90 -2.33 -2.45
C LYS A 153 -0.71 -2.68 -0.98
N LEU A 154 0.37 -3.38 -0.72
CA LEU A 154 0.82 -3.73 0.61
C LEU A 154 2.10 -2.91 0.90
N LEU A 155 2.06 -2.13 1.96
CA LEU A 155 3.13 -1.21 2.38
C LEU A 155 3.31 -1.29 3.90
N PRO A 156 3.78 -2.44 4.42
CA PRO A 156 4.02 -2.58 5.84
C PRO A 156 5.19 -1.69 6.29
N PRO A 157 5.30 -1.39 7.59
CA PRO A 157 6.43 -0.64 8.13
C PRO A 157 7.75 -1.39 7.90
N LEU A 158 8.86 -0.66 7.82
CA LEU A 158 10.20 -1.27 7.62
C LEU A 158 10.60 -2.18 8.79
N THR A 159 10.01 -1.97 9.97
CA THR A 159 10.23 -2.75 11.20
C THR A 159 9.39 -4.02 11.28
N ILE A 160 8.67 -4.39 10.21
CA ILE A 160 7.83 -5.59 10.18
C ILE A 160 8.63 -6.85 10.58
N THR A 161 8.02 -7.71 11.39
CA THR A 161 8.62 -8.95 11.85
C THR A 161 8.34 -10.11 10.88
N GLU A 162 9.00 -11.24 11.10
CA GLU A 162 8.73 -12.49 10.38
C GLU A 162 7.35 -13.05 10.73
N GLU A 163 6.94 -12.90 11.99
CA GLU A 163 5.63 -13.30 12.46
C GLU A 163 4.51 -12.49 11.77
N ASP A 164 4.70 -11.19 11.64
CA ASP A 164 3.78 -10.32 10.89
C ASP A 164 3.68 -10.71 9.42
N CYS A 165 4.81 -11.04 8.78
CA CYS A 165 4.82 -11.52 7.39
C CYS A 165 4.02 -12.83 7.25
N SER A 166 4.21 -13.76 8.17
CA SER A 166 3.47 -15.02 8.21
C SER A 166 1.98 -14.81 8.49
N TRP A 167 1.64 -13.81 9.31
CA TRP A 167 0.24 -13.42 9.52
C TRP A 167 -0.39 -12.84 8.25
N ILE A 168 0.31 -11.94 7.56
CA ILE A 168 -0.15 -11.36 6.29
C ILE A 168 -0.39 -12.47 5.26
N GLU A 169 0.53 -13.42 5.13
CA GLU A 169 0.40 -14.56 4.21
C GLU A 169 -0.88 -15.34 4.50
N ARG A 170 -1.08 -15.81 5.73
CA ARG A 170 -2.29 -16.55 6.13
C ARG A 170 -3.58 -15.75 5.90
N ALA A 171 -3.57 -14.47 6.22
CA ALA A 171 -4.73 -13.60 6.04
C ALA A 171 -5.11 -13.44 4.56
N PHE A 172 -4.13 -13.25 3.69
CA PHE A 172 -4.38 -13.18 2.25
C PHE A 172 -4.88 -14.51 1.69
N ASP A 173 -4.31 -15.63 2.10
CA ASP A 173 -4.77 -16.97 1.68
C ASP A 173 -6.24 -17.20 2.06
N ASP A 174 -6.60 -16.95 3.32
CA ASP A 174 -7.97 -17.10 3.82
C ASP A 174 -8.97 -16.21 3.07
N VAL A 175 -8.65 -14.93 2.90
CA VAL A 175 -9.55 -13.98 2.25
C VAL A 175 -9.68 -14.27 0.75
N ILE A 176 -8.60 -14.63 0.06
CA ILE A 176 -8.64 -14.98 -1.36
C ILE A 176 -9.44 -16.28 -1.54
N ALA A 177 -9.21 -17.29 -0.70
CA ALA A 177 -10.02 -18.53 -0.70
C ALA A 177 -11.51 -18.23 -0.48
N GLY A 178 -11.82 -17.34 0.47
CA GLY A 178 -13.18 -16.86 0.73
C GLY A 178 -13.82 -16.18 -0.49
N SER A 179 -13.06 -15.40 -1.25
CA SER A 179 -13.55 -14.72 -2.46
C SER A 179 -13.95 -15.67 -3.59
N HIS A 180 -13.44 -16.91 -3.58
CA HIS A 180 -13.80 -17.97 -4.53
C HIS A 180 -15.11 -18.72 -4.15
N LYS A 181 -15.61 -18.52 -2.92
CA LYS A 181 -16.87 -19.13 -2.42
C LYS A 181 -18.07 -18.24 -2.79
N VAL A 182 -18.33 -18.10 -4.09
CA VAL A 182 -19.45 -17.31 -4.61
C VAL A 182 -20.75 -18.15 -4.54
N PRO A 183 -21.91 -17.56 -4.21
CA PRO A 183 -22.27 -16.12 -4.11
C PRO A 183 -22.03 -15.47 -2.75
N GLY A 184 -21.56 -16.20 -1.74
CA GLY A 184 -21.46 -15.74 -0.35
C GLY A 184 -20.67 -14.45 -0.16
N ALA A 185 -19.51 -14.31 -0.82
CA ALA A 185 -18.67 -13.13 -0.70
C ALA A 185 -19.35 -11.86 -1.24
N ILE A 186 -20.03 -11.95 -2.38
CA ILE A 186 -20.79 -10.82 -2.96
C ILE A 186 -21.97 -10.46 -2.08
N TRP A 187 -22.69 -11.45 -1.53
CA TRP A 187 -23.81 -11.23 -0.63
C TRP A 187 -23.36 -10.53 0.66
N SER A 188 -22.27 -10.95 1.27
CA SER A 188 -21.73 -10.32 2.48
C SER A 188 -21.27 -8.88 2.24
N LEU A 189 -20.66 -8.60 1.10
CA LEU A 189 -20.31 -7.23 0.70
C LEU A 189 -21.56 -6.38 0.48
N GLY A 190 -22.54 -6.91 -0.27
CA GLY A 190 -23.82 -6.23 -0.51
C GLY A 190 -24.52 -5.86 0.79
N LYS A 191 -24.63 -6.79 1.73
CA LYS A 191 -25.18 -6.54 3.05
C LYS A 191 -24.40 -5.44 3.80
N THR A 192 -23.07 -5.51 3.79
CA THR A 192 -22.24 -4.48 4.44
C THR A 192 -22.46 -3.08 3.85
N LEU A 193 -22.60 -2.98 2.52
CA LEU A 193 -22.87 -1.71 1.85
C LEU A 193 -24.25 -1.15 2.21
N VAL A 194 -25.27 -1.99 2.25
CA VAL A 194 -26.63 -1.61 2.66
C VAL A 194 -26.66 -1.17 4.11
N ASP A 195 -26.07 -1.94 5.03
CA ASP A 195 -26.01 -1.61 6.46
C ASP A 195 -25.30 -0.26 6.70
N ASN A 196 -24.23 0.01 5.96
CA ASN A 196 -23.52 1.29 6.03
C ASN A 196 -24.33 2.46 5.44
N ALA A 197 -25.08 2.24 4.37
CA ALA A 197 -25.96 3.26 3.80
C ALA A 197 -27.08 3.64 4.77
N VAL A 198 -27.72 2.65 5.40
CA VAL A 198 -28.79 2.88 6.40
C VAL A 198 -28.25 3.64 7.62
N ARG A 199 -27.06 3.30 8.12
CA ARG A 199 -26.44 4.01 9.27
C ARG A 199 -26.04 5.46 8.97
N ARG A 200 -25.85 5.81 7.70
CA ARG A 200 -25.55 7.21 7.30
C ARG A 200 -26.80 8.05 7.11
N SER A 201 -27.94 7.42 7.00
CA SER A 201 -29.25 8.07 6.82
C SER A 201 -30.01 8.27 8.14
N ALA A 202 -29.49 7.71 9.23
CA ALA A 202 -29.97 7.87 10.61
C ALA A 202 -29.00 8.76 11.40
#